data_1a8a69107a7c7c0f95e59adf7d82d2b2
#
_entry.id   1a8a69107a7c7c0f95e59adf7d82d2b2
#
_cell.length_a   1.000
_cell.length_b   1.000
_cell.length_c   1.000
_cell.angle_alpha   90.00
_cell.angle_beta   90.00
_cell.angle_gamma   90.00
#
_symmetry.space_group_name_H-M   'P 1'
#
loop_
_entity.id
_entity.type
_entity.pdbx_description
1 polymer ?
#
loop_
_entity_poly.entity_id
_entity_poly.type
_entity_poly.pdbx_seq_one_letter_code
_entity_poly.pdbx_strand_id
1 'polypeptide(L)'
;MTDMQKKSFGTMLSPIRAGQHMLRNRVIMGSMHTRLETEPDSIARQIAFYAERARGEAAILVTGGFAPNAEGMFDPEGPRIDDPEDARSLRPICEAVQAEGSLICAQLLHAGRYAKIEGCVAPSPIRAPINRFVPREMTDAG
;
A
#
# COMPACT_ATOMS: atom_id res chain seq x y z
N MET A 1 -9.33 -25.47 -1.52
CA MET A 1 -8.52 -25.85 -0.34
C MET A 1 -9.12 -27.10 0.26
N THR A 2 -8.33 -28.15 0.50
CA THR A 2 -8.81 -29.44 1.01
C THR A 2 -9.11 -29.39 2.51
N ASP A 3 -9.99 -30.28 2.98
CA ASP A 3 -10.38 -30.37 4.40
C ASP A 3 -9.20 -30.69 5.36
N MET A 4 -8.16 -31.32 4.83
CA MET A 4 -6.91 -31.64 5.52
C MET A 4 -6.04 -30.37 5.76
N GLN A 5 -6.03 -29.42 4.81
CA GLN A 5 -5.33 -28.13 4.95
C GLN A 5 -6.02 -27.23 6.00
N LYS A 6 -7.34 -27.26 6.09
CA LYS A 6 -8.10 -26.54 7.14
C LYS A 6 -7.78 -27.05 8.55
N LYS A 7 -7.52 -28.35 8.73
CA LYS A 7 -7.12 -28.91 10.03
C LYS A 7 -5.70 -28.52 10.45
N SER A 8 -4.77 -28.38 9.49
CA SER A 8 -3.36 -28.03 9.76
C SER A 8 -3.16 -26.56 10.16
N PHE A 9 -3.98 -25.62 9.62
CA PHE A 9 -3.86 -24.18 9.86
C PHE A 9 -5.16 -23.55 10.40
N GLY A 10 -5.87 -24.31 11.24
CA GLY A 10 -7.22 -23.97 11.69
C GLY A 10 -7.36 -22.54 12.26
N THR A 11 -6.44 -22.09 13.10
CA THR A 11 -6.48 -20.75 13.68
C THR A 11 -6.24 -19.69 12.62
N MET A 12 -5.23 -19.84 11.75
CA MET A 12 -4.87 -18.88 10.71
C MET A 12 -6.00 -18.73 9.70
N LEU A 13 -6.69 -19.81 9.38
CA LEU A 13 -7.77 -19.85 8.39
C LEU A 13 -9.16 -19.60 8.99
N SER A 14 -9.27 -19.39 10.30
CA SER A 14 -10.55 -19.05 10.94
C SER A 14 -10.90 -17.58 10.72
N PRO A 15 -12.20 -17.26 10.59
CA PRO A 15 -12.66 -15.88 10.48
C PRO A 15 -12.25 -15.04 11.70
N ILE A 16 -12.08 -13.75 11.48
CA ILE A 16 -11.81 -12.78 12.54
C ILE A 16 -12.50 -11.46 12.25
N ARG A 17 -12.97 -10.79 13.29
CA ARG A 17 -13.54 -9.44 13.18
C ARG A 17 -12.43 -8.40 13.19
N ALA A 18 -12.43 -7.50 12.18
CA ALA A 18 -11.58 -6.33 12.11
C ALA A 18 -12.47 -5.08 11.93
N GLY A 19 -12.66 -4.33 13.01
CA GLY A 19 -13.59 -3.21 13.03
C GLY A 19 -15.03 -3.66 12.70
N GLN A 20 -15.59 -3.12 11.63
CA GLN A 20 -16.94 -3.45 11.16
C GLN A 20 -16.96 -4.66 10.20
N HIS A 21 -15.80 -5.14 9.76
CA HIS A 21 -15.68 -6.20 8.77
C HIS A 21 -15.44 -7.56 9.41
N MET A 22 -16.07 -8.59 8.86
CA MET A 22 -15.76 -9.99 9.17
C MET A 22 -14.83 -10.51 8.07
N LEU A 23 -13.58 -10.73 8.45
CA LEU A 23 -12.57 -11.30 7.55
C LEU A 23 -12.73 -12.80 7.45
N ARG A 24 -12.53 -13.34 6.23
CA ARG A 24 -12.64 -14.79 5.97
C ARG A 24 -11.56 -15.63 6.66
N ASN A 25 -10.42 -15.01 6.95
CA ASN A 25 -9.27 -15.63 7.64
C ASN A 25 -8.36 -14.54 8.22
N ARG A 26 -7.18 -14.92 8.73
CA ARG A 26 -6.21 -14.02 9.38
C ARG A 26 -4.97 -13.76 8.52
N VAL A 27 -5.08 -13.98 7.20
CA VAL A 27 -3.97 -13.76 6.26
C VAL A 27 -4.06 -12.35 5.70
N ILE A 28 -2.98 -11.59 5.86
CA ILE A 28 -2.83 -10.24 5.31
C ILE A 28 -1.65 -10.24 4.34
N MET A 29 -1.87 -9.77 3.12
CA MET A 29 -0.78 -9.44 2.22
C MET A 29 -0.19 -8.09 2.62
N GLY A 30 1.05 -8.08 3.10
CA GLY A 30 1.76 -6.86 3.46
C GLY A 30 2.06 -5.98 2.23
N SER A 31 2.31 -4.71 2.48
CA SER A 31 2.69 -3.74 1.45
C SER A 31 3.99 -4.12 0.75
N MET A 32 4.04 -3.90 -0.55
CA MET A 32 5.29 -3.96 -1.34
C MET A 32 5.25 -2.94 -2.47
N HIS A 33 6.39 -2.36 -2.77
CA HIS A 33 6.57 -1.50 -3.95
C HIS A 33 6.76 -2.37 -5.19
N THR A 34 5.73 -2.49 -6.00
CA THR A 34 5.76 -3.28 -7.24
C THR A 34 6.20 -2.48 -8.45
N ARG A 35 6.15 -1.15 -8.36
CA ARG A 35 6.31 -0.18 -9.44
C ARG A 35 5.28 -0.31 -10.57
N LEU A 36 4.22 -1.06 -10.37
CA LEU A 36 3.11 -1.16 -11.32
C LEU A 36 2.40 0.19 -11.50
N GLU A 37 2.53 1.07 -10.51
CA GLU A 37 1.97 2.40 -10.48
C GLU A 37 2.57 3.31 -11.57
N THR A 38 3.82 3.06 -11.97
CA THR A 38 4.57 3.85 -12.96
C THR A 38 4.56 3.23 -14.37
N GLU A 39 3.97 2.05 -14.53
CA GLU A 39 3.92 1.35 -15.80
C GLU A 39 2.77 1.85 -16.69
N PRO A 40 2.87 1.72 -18.02
CA PRO A 40 1.73 1.86 -18.90
C PRO A 40 0.59 0.94 -18.46
N ASP A 41 -0.65 1.40 -18.56
CA ASP A 41 -1.84 0.66 -18.10
C ASP A 41 -1.80 0.29 -16.62
N SER A 42 -1.24 1.16 -15.77
CA SER A 42 -0.98 0.92 -14.35
C SER A 42 -2.20 0.37 -13.60
N ILE A 43 -3.39 0.92 -13.84
CA ILE A 43 -4.63 0.46 -13.20
C ILE A 43 -4.96 -0.98 -13.56
N ALA A 44 -4.88 -1.35 -14.83
CA ALA A 44 -5.17 -2.72 -15.28
C ALA A 44 -4.16 -3.72 -14.71
N ARG A 45 -2.88 -3.35 -14.64
CA ARG A 45 -1.82 -4.16 -14.03
C ARG A 45 -2.02 -4.34 -12.53
N GLN A 46 -2.36 -3.27 -11.82
CA GLN A 46 -2.65 -3.33 -10.39
C GLN A 46 -3.91 -4.16 -10.11
N ILE A 47 -4.97 -4.02 -10.92
CA ILE A 47 -6.16 -4.89 -10.84
C ILE A 47 -5.76 -6.36 -10.96
N ALA A 48 -5.02 -6.72 -12.01
CA ALA A 48 -4.58 -8.10 -12.22
C ALA A 48 -3.77 -8.61 -11.02
N PHE A 49 -2.83 -7.80 -10.53
CA PHE A 49 -1.96 -8.13 -9.42
C PHE A 49 -2.73 -8.36 -8.11
N TYR A 50 -3.60 -7.43 -7.72
CA TYR A 50 -4.30 -7.51 -6.43
C TYR A 50 -5.47 -8.51 -6.48
N ALA A 51 -6.24 -8.59 -7.58
CA ALA A 51 -7.33 -9.53 -7.73
C ALA A 51 -6.85 -10.99 -7.69
N GLU A 52 -5.67 -11.29 -8.26
CA GLU A 52 -5.08 -12.63 -8.18
C GLU A 52 -4.82 -13.05 -6.72
N ARG A 53 -4.32 -12.14 -5.88
CA ARG A 53 -4.06 -12.40 -4.46
C ARG A 53 -5.35 -12.50 -3.66
N ALA A 54 -6.35 -11.73 -4.02
CA ALA A 54 -7.69 -11.82 -3.44
C ALA A 54 -8.36 -13.17 -3.77
N ARG A 55 -8.23 -13.67 -5.02
CA ARG A 55 -8.62 -15.03 -5.40
C ARG A 55 -7.85 -16.09 -4.63
N GLY A 56 -6.59 -15.84 -4.30
CA GLY A 56 -5.78 -16.67 -3.40
C GLY A 56 -6.20 -16.59 -1.93
N GLU A 57 -7.33 -15.94 -1.63
CA GLU A 57 -7.98 -15.87 -0.32
C GLU A 57 -7.23 -15.03 0.74
N ALA A 58 -6.29 -14.17 0.39
CA ALA A 58 -5.80 -13.17 1.35
C ALA A 58 -6.96 -12.29 1.81
N ALA A 59 -7.21 -12.21 3.12
CA ALA A 59 -8.37 -11.50 3.65
C ALA A 59 -8.26 -9.98 3.52
N ILE A 60 -7.04 -9.46 3.69
CA ILE A 60 -6.70 -8.04 3.49
C ILE A 60 -5.46 -7.97 2.60
N LEU A 61 -5.48 -7.02 1.67
CA LEU A 61 -4.31 -6.65 0.88
C LEU A 61 -3.92 -5.20 1.22
N VAL A 62 -2.62 -4.95 1.40
CA VAL A 62 -2.10 -3.60 1.62
C VAL A 62 -1.33 -3.19 0.36
N THR A 63 -1.67 -2.03 -0.19
CA THR A 63 -1.02 -1.51 -1.40
C THR A 63 0.44 -1.13 -1.16
N GLY A 64 1.18 -0.87 -2.22
CA GLY A 64 2.40 -0.07 -2.15
C GLY A 64 2.14 1.29 -1.50
N GLY A 65 3.18 1.98 -1.07
CA GLY A 65 3.04 3.26 -0.37
C GLY A 65 2.68 4.38 -1.33
N PHE A 66 1.68 5.16 -0.97
CA PHE A 66 1.31 6.42 -1.62
C PHE A 66 1.77 7.59 -0.76
N ALA A 67 2.49 8.54 -1.36
CA ALA A 67 2.90 9.74 -0.63
C ALA A 67 1.68 10.66 -0.38
N PRO A 68 1.53 11.22 0.82
CA PRO A 68 0.45 12.16 1.14
C PRO A 68 0.67 13.56 0.55
N ASN A 69 1.88 13.85 0.06
CA ASN A 69 2.27 15.10 -0.59
C ASN A 69 3.54 14.91 -1.41
N ALA A 70 3.95 15.93 -2.16
CA ALA A 70 5.14 15.88 -3.01
C ALA A 70 6.44 15.68 -2.21
N GLU A 71 6.56 16.29 -1.04
CA GLU A 71 7.75 16.21 -0.17
C GLU A 71 7.93 14.82 0.47
N GLY A 72 6.83 14.06 0.56
CA GLY A 72 6.81 12.71 1.11
C GLY A 72 7.11 11.60 0.10
N MET A 73 7.25 11.92 -1.18
CA MET A 73 7.52 10.92 -2.22
C MET A 73 8.83 10.17 -1.98
N PHE A 74 8.83 8.88 -2.23
CA PHE A 74 10.04 8.06 -2.12
C PHE A 74 11.03 8.35 -3.25
N ASP A 75 10.53 8.48 -4.49
CA ASP A 75 11.30 8.85 -5.68
C ASP A 75 10.45 9.78 -6.60
N PRO A 76 11.06 10.41 -7.60
CA PRO A 76 10.35 11.39 -8.45
C PRO A 76 9.15 10.84 -9.22
N GLU A 77 9.10 9.53 -9.43
CA GLU A 77 8.00 8.85 -10.15
C GLU A 77 7.05 8.13 -9.17
N GLY A 78 7.27 8.28 -7.87
CA GLY A 78 6.48 7.60 -6.83
C GLY A 78 5.02 8.02 -6.85
N PRO A 79 4.09 7.12 -6.54
CA PRO A 79 2.67 7.43 -6.51
C PRO A 79 2.33 8.36 -5.34
N ARG A 80 1.39 9.26 -5.57
CA ARG A 80 0.80 10.15 -4.55
C ARG A 80 -0.69 9.91 -4.41
N ILE A 81 -1.22 10.38 -3.31
CA ILE A 81 -2.66 10.44 -3.02
C ILE A 81 -2.94 11.73 -2.23
N ASP A 82 -2.62 12.86 -2.83
CA ASP A 82 -2.77 14.20 -2.26
C ASP A 82 -3.92 15.00 -2.89
N ASP A 83 -4.59 14.43 -3.91
CA ASP A 83 -5.78 14.97 -4.54
C ASP A 83 -6.94 13.96 -4.46
N PRO A 84 -8.20 14.41 -4.30
CA PRO A 84 -9.36 13.52 -4.36
C PRO A 84 -9.48 12.72 -5.66
N GLU A 85 -8.95 13.20 -6.78
CA GLU A 85 -8.95 12.48 -8.05
C GLU A 85 -8.00 11.29 -8.02
N ASP A 86 -6.84 11.41 -7.35
CA ASP A 86 -5.92 10.28 -7.14
C ASP A 86 -6.65 9.12 -6.46
N ALA A 87 -7.39 9.44 -5.38
CA ALA A 87 -8.18 8.44 -4.66
C ALA A 87 -9.28 7.81 -5.54
N ARG A 88 -9.95 8.61 -6.39
CA ARG A 88 -10.98 8.09 -7.31
C ARG A 88 -10.38 7.17 -8.38
N SER A 89 -9.18 7.46 -8.87
CA SER A 89 -8.50 6.65 -9.87
C SER A 89 -8.22 5.22 -9.40
N LEU A 90 -8.10 5.01 -8.08
CA LEU A 90 -7.86 3.70 -7.46
C LEU A 90 -9.15 2.87 -7.27
N ARG A 91 -10.33 3.47 -7.45
CA ARG A 91 -11.61 2.78 -7.26
C ARG A 91 -11.73 1.45 -8.01
N PRO A 92 -11.34 1.32 -9.30
CA PRO A 92 -11.44 0.06 -10.02
C PRO A 92 -10.63 -1.07 -9.37
N ILE A 93 -9.50 -0.75 -8.74
CA ILE A 93 -8.68 -1.72 -8.01
C ILE A 93 -9.42 -2.20 -6.77
N CYS A 94 -10.04 -1.27 -6.02
CA CYS A 94 -10.82 -1.61 -4.84
C CYS A 94 -12.01 -2.52 -5.19
N GLU A 95 -12.75 -2.17 -6.24
CA GLU A 95 -13.90 -2.95 -6.72
C GLU A 95 -13.50 -4.37 -7.15
N ALA A 96 -12.39 -4.51 -7.87
CA ALA A 96 -11.89 -5.81 -8.30
C ALA A 96 -11.49 -6.72 -7.12
N VAL A 97 -10.84 -6.16 -6.11
CA VAL A 97 -10.45 -6.90 -4.90
C VAL A 97 -11.67 -7.28 -4.06
N GLN A 98 -12.63 -6.36 -3.92
CA GLN A 98 -13.86 -6.60 -3.16
C GLN A 98 -14.76 -7.63 -3.84
N ALA A 99 -14.80 -7.68 -5.17
CA ALA A 99 -15.52 -8.70 -5.93
C ALA A 99 -15.03 -10.12 -5.62
N GLU A 100 -13.74 -10.27 -5.28
CA GLU A 100 -13.14 -11.54 -4.85
C GLU A 100 -13.32 -11.78 -3.32
N GLY A 101 -14.05 -10.89 -2.62
CA GLY A 101 -14.37 -11.01 -1.19
C GLY A 101 -13.22 -10.68 -0.23
N SER A 102 -12.23 -9.92 -0.66
CA SER A 102 -11.13 -9.41 0.16
C SER A 102 -11.29 -7.92 0.42
N LEU A 103 -10.61 -7.42 1.45
CA LEU A 103 -10.45 -5.98 1.66
C LEU A 103 -9.12 -5.51 1.10
N ILE A 104 -9.05 -4.23 0.71
CA ILE A 104 -7.80 -3.58 0.32
C ILE A 104 -7.64 -2.29 1.11
N CYS A 105 -6.41 -2.02 1.57
CA CYS A 105 -6.03 -0.83 2.32
C CYS A 105 -4.93 -0.09 1.56
N ALA A 106 -5.09 1.20 1.36
CA ALA A 106 -4.00 2.05 0.88
C ALA A 106 -3.00 2.30 2.02
N GLN A 107 -1.72 2.07 1.77
CA GLN A 107 -0.66 2.50 2.67
C GLN A 107 -0.30 3.95 2.37
N LEU A 108 -0.46 4.84 3.35
CA LEU A 108 0.10 6.19 3.28
C LEU A 108 1.55 6.14 3.77
N LEU A 109 2.47 6.62 2.94
CA LEU A 109 3.91 6.55 3.20
C LEU A 109 4.56 7.90 2.92
N HIS A 110 5.09 8.53 3.97
CA HIS A 110 5.99 9.66 3.84
C HIS A 110 7.43 9.16 3.97
N ALA A 111 8.24 9.28 2.91
CA ALA A 111 9.58 8.68 2.87
C ALA A 111 10.61 9.38 3.78
N GLY A 112 10.35 10.63 4.20
CA GLY A 112 11.22 11.37 5.09
C GLY A 112 12.64 11.47 4.55
N ARG A 113 13.65 11.28 5.40
CA ARG A 113 15.07 11.32 5.00
C ARG A 113 15.49 10.19 4.05
N TYR A 114 14.64 9.19 3.82
CA TYR A 114 14.89 8.11 2.86
C TYR A 114 14.38 8.44 1.47
N ALA A 115 13.69 9.57 1.28
CA ALA A 115 13.25 10.05 -0.02
C ALA A 115 14.43 10.30 -0.96
N LYS A 116 14.30 9.85 -2.20
CA LYS A 116 15.30 10.04 -3.26
C LYS A 116 15.02 11.27 -4.11
N ILE A 117 14.39 12.27 -3.51
CA ILE A 117 14.04 13.56 -4.13
C ILE A 117 14.76 14.70 -3.44
N GLU A 118 15.10 15.72 -4.21
CA GLU A 118 15.57 17.00 -3.66
C GLU A 118 14.41 17.72 -2.98
N GLY A 119 14.69 18.39 -1.86
CA GLY A 119 13.65 19.09 -1.08
C GLY A 119 12.82 18.19 -0.16
N CYS A 120 13.19 16.91 0.00
CA CYS A 120 12.55 16.06 0.99
C CYS A 120 12.64 16.66 2.41
N VAL A 121 11.68 16.31 3.26
CA VAL A 121 11.58 16.82 4.62
C VAL A 121 11.64 15.67 5.63
N ALA A 122 12.14 15.96 6.83
CA ALA A 122 12.20 15.03 7.95
C ALA A 122 12.14 15.79 9.28
N PRO A 123 11.89 15.13 10.41
CA PRO A 123 11.91 15.75 11.73
C PRO A 123 13.25 16.41 12.09
N SER A 124 14.34 15.99 11.46
CA SER A 124 15.68 16.56 11.65
C SER A 124 16.45 16.59 10.33
N PRO A 125 17.33 17.58 10.08
CA PRO A 125 18.08 17.70 8.82
C PRO A 125 19.29 16.73 8.80
N ILE A 126 19.04 15.46 9.09
CA ILE A 126 20.06 14.41 9.16
C ILE A 126 19.93 13.50 7.95
N ARG A 127 20.93 13.52 7.09
CA ARG A 127 20.99 12.69 5.91
C ARG A 127 21.00 11.19 6.26
N ALA A 128 20.19 10.38 5.58
CA ALA A 128 20.31 8.93 5.67
C ALA A 128 21.62 8.45 5.02
N PRO A 129 22.33 7.45 5.59
CA PRO A 129 23.60 6.97 5.05
C PRO A 129 23.51 6.48 3.58
N ILE A 130 22.38 5.93 3.19
CA ILE A 130 22.10 5.40 1.85
C ILE A 130 21.59 6.45 0.86
N ASN A 131 21.37 7.70 1.31
CA ASN A 131 20.78 8.76 0.47
C ASN A 131 21.81 9.88 0.21
N ARG A 132 21.65 10.57 -0.92
CA ARG A 132 22.50 11.72 -1.28
C ARG A 132 21.94 13.06 -0.82
N PHE A 133 20.64 13.16 -0.59
CA PHE A 133 19.97 14.39 -0.17
C PHE A 133 19.95 14.54 1.35
N VAL A 134 20.15 15.78 1.80
CA VAL A 134 19.92 16.18 3.19
C VAL A 134 18.49 16.69 3.28
N PRO A 135 17.63 16.14 4.13
CA PRO A 135 16.26 16.63 4.24
C PRO A 135 16.25 18.03 4.89
N ARG A 136 15.26 18.82 4.51
CA ARG A 136 14.90 20.02 5.26
C ARG A 136 14.20 19.61 6.55
N GLU A 137 14.49 20.32 7.64
CA GLU A 137 13.78 20.09 8.90
C GLU A 137 12.32 20.56 8.79
N MET A 138 11.39 19.72 9.27
CA MET A 138 9.99 20.09 9.40
C MET A 138 9.83 21.11 10.54
N THR A 139 8.91 22.04 10.37
CA THR A 139 8.52 23.00 11.38
C THR A 139 7.05 22.81 11.76
N ASP A 140 6.61 23.40 12.89
CA ASP A 140 5.21 23.34 13.32
C ASP A 140 4.24 24.05 12.34
N ALA A 141 4.77 24.80 11.39
CA ALA A 141 4.00 25.50 10.35
C ALA A 141 3.90 24.71 9.03
N GLY A 142 4.44 23.52 8.96
CA GLY A 142 4.43 22.65 7.77
C GLY A 142 5.83 22.29 7.27
#